data_56376e45395ee6356e75d0fb3882e9cf
#
_entry.id   56376e45395ee6356e75d0fb3882e9cf
#
_cell.length_a   1.000
_cell.length_b   1.000
_cell.length_c   1.000
_cell.angle_alpha   90.00
_cell.angle_beta   90.00
_cell.angle_gamma   90.00
#
_symmetry.space_group_name_H-M   'P 1'
#
loop_
_entity.id
_entity.type
_entity.pdbx_description
1 polymer ?
#
loop_
_entity_poly.entity_id
_entity_poly.type
_entity_poly.pdbx_seq_one_letter_code
_entity_poly.pdbx_strand_id
1 'polypeptide(L)'
;MAKGENIFKRKDGRWEARYIKGYELSGKIKYGFCYGKTYREAKEKVTKCKAALVNGKPIPSTNSRHRFAFYCDEWLRMRKPKVKESTYIKYDTALRKHIKPKLGGCFPMGMTTGLIDDFTEELLFEDELAPKTVHDVLVVLHGILKYTATFFTGGFPAIEINYPKPGKKEMRVLSREEQTRFVSYLLDDMDTCKFGVLLTLFTGVRIGELCALQWGNISLK
;
A
#
# COMPACT_ATOMS: atom_id res chain seq x y z
N MET A 1 -28.33 -37.52 14.87
CA MET A 1 -26.87 -37.41 14.93
C MET A 1 -26.49 -35.98 14.57
N ALA A 2 -25.88 -35.25 15.51
CA ALA A 2 -25.36 -33.92 15.23
C ALA A 2 -24.34 -34.04 14.09
N LYS A 3 -24.48 -33.25 13.00
CA LYS A 3 -23.48 -33.16 11.93
C LYS A 3 -22.16 -32.78 12.55
N GLY A 4 -21.20 -33.72 12.61
CA GLY A 4 -19.90 -33.53 13.26
C GLY A 4 -19.18 -32.32 12.69
N GLU A 5 -18.59 -31.54 13.57
CA GLU A 5 -17.64 -30.51 13.18
C GLU A 5 -16.54 -31.22 12.36
N ASN A 6 -16.25 -30.79 11.14
CA ASN A 6 -15.25 -31.41 10.24
C ASN A 6 -13.83 -31.32 10.82
N ILE A 7 -13.62 -31.89 12.02
CA ILE A 7 -12.37 -31.89 12.78
C ILE A 7 -12.05 -33.34 13.14
N PHE A 8 -10.89 -33.82 12.71
CA PHE A 8 -10.49 -35.20 12.95
C PHE A 8 -8.98 -35.29 13.25
N LYS A 9 -8.60 -36.35 13.99
CA LYS A 9 -7.22 -36.60 14.33
C LYS A 9 -6.53 -37.36 13.19
N ARG A 10 -5.41 -36.86 12.72
CA ARG A 10 -4.60 -37.47 11.67
C ARG A 10 -3.72 -38.60 12.23
N LYS A 11 -3.20 -39.45 11.36
CA LYS A 11 -2.27 -40.54 11.73
C LYS A 11 -0.95 -39.99 12.32
N ASP A 12 -0.58 -38.73 11.96
CA ASP A 12 0.62 -38.03 12.50
C ASP A 12 0.38 -37.37 13.86
N GLY A 13 -0.77 -37.65 14.50
CA GLY A 13 -1.10 -37.16 15.85
C GLY A 13 -1.68 -35.75 15.89
N ARG A 14 -1.63 -34.98 14.80
CA ARG A 14 -2.20 -33.64 14.71
C ARG A 14 -3.72 -33.68 14.44
N TRP A 15 -4.43 -32.64 14.86
CA TRP A 15 -5.83 -32.42 14.56
C TRP A 15 -5.97 -31.57 13.30
N GLU A 16 -6.79 -32.01 12.37
CA GLU A 16 -7.14 -31.31 11.13
C GLU A 16 -8.60 -30.86 11.18
N ALA A 17 -8.84 -29.58 10.91
CA ALA A 17 -10.17 -29.00 10.77
C ALA A 17 -10.36 -28.51 9.32
N ARG A 18 -11.45 -28.92 8.68
CA ARG A 18 -11.79 -28.55 7.31
C ARG A 18 -12.90 -27.53 7.27
N TYR A 19 -12.79 -26.52 6.39
CA TYR A 19 -13.84 -25.53 6.13
C TYR A 19 -13.95 -25.21 4.64
N ILE A 20 -15.10 -24.68 4.21
CA ILE A 20 -15.31 -24.25 2.84
C ILE A 20 -14.66 -22.87 2.67
N LYS A 21 -13.66 -22.79 1.79
CA LYS A 21 -12.95 -21.55 1.45
C LYS A 21 -13.65 -20.76 0.35
N GLY A 22 -14.42 -21.45 -0.52
CA GLY A 22 -15.12 -20.87 -1.65
C GLY A 22 -15.53 -21.96 -2.63
N TYR A 23 -15.93 -21.53 -3.82
CA TYR A 23 -16.31 -22.40 -4.94
C TYR A 23 -15.45 -22.07 -6.15
N GLU A 24 -15.11 -23.06 -6.97
CA GLU A 24 -14.50 -22.88 -8.27
C GLU A 24 -15.57 -22.44 -9.29
N LEU A 25 -15.12 -21.89 -10.43
CA LEU A 25 -16.03 -21.57 -11.55
C LEU A 25 -16.83 -22.79 -12.06
N SER A 26 -16.30 -24.00 -11.83
CA SER A 26 -16.95 -25.28 -12.12
C SER A 26 -18.02 -25.69 -11.11
N GLY A 27 -18.29 -24.90 -10.06
CA GLY A 27 -19.19 -25.23 -8.96
C GLY A 27 -18.60 -26.17 -7.89
N LYS A 28 -17.37 -26.66 -8.06
CA LYS A 28 -16.69 -27.51 -7.07
C LYS A 28 -16.31 -26.72 -5.82
N ILE A 29 -16.50 -27.36 -4.65
CA ILE A 29 -16.17 -26.77 -3.35
C ILE A 29 -14.65 -26.74 -3.17
N LYS A 30 -14.11 -25.55 -2.91
CA LYS A 30 -12.72 -25.37 -2.52
C LYS A 30 -12.58 -25.37 -1.01
N TYR A 31 -11.91 -26.39 -0.48
CA TYR A 31 -11.69 -26.53 0.96
C TYR A 31 -10.43 -25.83 1.43
N GLY A 32 -10.49 -25.26 2.66
CA GLY A 32 -9.35 -24.84 3.44
C GLY A 32 -9.14 -25.78 4.63
N PHE A 33 -7.90 -25.86 5.13
CA PHE A 33 -7.52 -26.76 6.22
C PHE A 33 -6.79 -25.97 7.30
N CYS A 34 -7.13 -26.24 8.56
CA CYS A 34 -6.43 -25.73 9.72
C CYS A 34 -5.88 -26.91 10.55
N TYR A 35 -4.67 -26.76 11.09
CA TYR A 35 -4.04 -27.80 11.87
C TYR A 35 -3.75 -27.33 13.29
N GLY A 36 -3.91 -28.20 14.27
CA GLY A 36 -3.63 -27.94 15.68
C GLY A 36 -3.00 -29.17 16.36
N LYS A 37 -2.26 -28.94 17.45
CA LYS A 37 -1.77 -30.03 18.32
C LYS A 37 -2.91 -30.65 19.15
N THR A 38 -3.95 -29.87 19.45
CA THR A 38 -5.14 -30.29 20.19
C THR A 38 -6.41 -30.03 19.37
N TYR A 39 -7.49 -30.73 19.71
CA TYR A 39 -8.82 -30.49 19.13
C TYR A 39 -9.28 -29.03 19.30
N ARG A 40 -9.09 -28.48 20.51
CA ARG A 40 -9.45 -27.11 20.87
C ARG A 40 -8.73 -26.09 19.97
N GLU A 41 -7.43 -26.27 19.79
CA GLU A 41 -6.63 -25.39 18.92
C GLU A 41 -7.11 -25.44 17.46
N ALA A 42 -7.37 -26.63 16.92
CA ALA A 42 -7.89 -26.78 15.56
C ALA A 42 -9.26 -26.13 15.41
N LYS A 43 -10.15 -26.27 16.42
CA LYS A 43 -11.48 -25.66 16.46
C LYS A 43 -11.41 -24.12 16.51
N GLU A 44 -10.57 -23.55 17.35
CA GLU A 44 -10.36 -22.11 17.43
C GLU A 44 -9.86 -21.52 16.11
N LYS A 45 -8.89 -22.19 15.48
CA LYS A 45 -8.33 -21.77 14.18
C LYS A 45 -9.39 -21.81 13.08
N VAL A 46 -10.18 -22.87 12.97
CA VAL A 46 -11.22 -22.96 11.93
C VAL A 46 -12.34 -21.94 12.14
N THR A 47 -12.69 -21.64 13.39
CA THR A 47 -13.69 -20.62 13.72
C THR A 47 -13.20 -19.23 13.30
N LYS A 48 -11.93 -18.89 13.57
CA LYS A 48 -11.32 -17.65 13.12
C LYS A 48 -11.28 -17.54 11.59
N CYS A 49 -10.96 -18.64 10.89
CA CYS A 49 -10.97 -18.67 9.42
C CYS A 49 -12.36 -18.47 8.85
N LYS A 50 -13.39 -19.11 9.42
CA LYS A 50 -14.80 -18.93 9.03
C LYS A 50 -15.27 -17.50 9.26
N ALA A 51 -14.96 -16.92 10.41
CA ALA A 51 -15.30 -15.52 10.72
C ALA A 51 -14.61 -14.54 9.78
N ALA A 52 -13.36 -14.78 9.41
CA ALA A 52 -12.62 -13.97 8.43
C ALA A 52 -13.25 -14.01 7.03
N LEU A 53 -13.74 -15.19 6.60
CA LEU A 53 -14.47 -15.34 5.32
C LEU A 53 -15.75 -14.53 5.29
N VAL A 54 -16.55 -14.59 6.35
CA VAL A 54 -17.82 -13.85 6.46
C VAL A 54 -17.57 -12.34 6.42
N ASN A 55 -16.49 -11.87 7.05
CA ASN A 55 -16.14 -10.45 7.13
C ASN A 55 -15.32 -9.94 5.92
N GLY A 56 -15.14 -10.76 4.87
CA GLY A 56 -14.32 -10.40 3.70
C GLY A 56 -12.84 -10.13 4.01
N LYS A 57 -12.37 -10.56 5.19
CA LYS A 57 -10.96 -10.41 5.59
C LYS A 57 -10.13 -11.55 5.03
N PRO A 58 -8.84 -11.31 4.68
CA PRO A 58 -7.95 -12.39 4.26
C PRO A 58 -7.84 -13.43 5.36
N ILE A 59 -7.87 -14.72 4.95
CA ILE A 59 -7.81 -15.85 5.89
C ILE A 59 -6.38 -15.94 6.45
N PRO A 60 -6.18 -15.83 7.76
CA PRO A 60 -4.86 -15.92 8.34
C PRO A 60 -4.26 -17.32 8.11
N SER A 61 -3.08 -17.39 7.51
CA SER A 61 -2.33 -18.63 7.38
C SER A 61 -1.19 -18.65 8.40
N THR A 62 -1.16 -19.67 9.26
CA THR A 62 -0.12 -19.88 10.27
C THR A 62 1.25 -20.23 9.68
N ASN A 63 1.29 -20.64 8.41
CA ASN A 63 2.50 -21.02 7.68
C ASN A 63 2.47 -20.41 6.28
N SER A 64 2.56 -19.10 6.19
CA SER A 64 2.75 -18.49 4.89
C SER A 64 4.17 -18.76 4.38
N ARG A 65 4.26 -19.62 3.36
CA ARG A 65 5.51 -19.88 2.60
C ARG A 65 5.79 -18.76 1.57
N HIS A 66 4.92 -17.77 1.50
CA HIS A 66 5.05 -16.69 0.53
C HIS A 66 6.10 -15.68 1.00
N ARG A 67 6.88 -15.20 0.05
CA ARG A 67 7.81 -14.11 0.24
C ARG A 67 7.07 -12.77 0.33
N PHE A 68 7.71 -11.75 0.85
CA PHE A 68 7.10 -10.43 1.06
C PHE A 68 6.56 -9.82 -0.24
N ALA A 69 7.22 -10.08 -1.38
CA ALA A 69 6.74 -9.66 -2.71
C ALA A 69 5.29 -10.06 -2.99
N PHE A 70 4.86 -11.25 -2.58
CA PHE A 70 3.47 -11.68 -2.74
C PHE A 70 2.48 -10.76 -2.01
N TYR A 71 2.81 -10.36 -0.77
CA TYR A 71 1.95 -9.47 0.02
C TYR A 71 1.93 -8.05 -0.53
N CYS A 72 3.04 -7.61 -1.12
CA CYS A 72 3.12 -6.35 -1.83
C CYS A 72 2.13 -6.31 -3.00
N ASP A 73 2.10 -7.37 -3.83
CA ASP A 73 1.18 -7.46 -4.97
C ASP A 73 -0.28 -7.52 -4.54
N GLU A 74 -0.59 -8.33 -3.53
CA GLU A 74 -1.94 -8.44 -2.99
C GLU A 74 -2.41 -7.13 -2.37
N TRP A 75 -1.55 -6.45 -1.62
CA TRP A 75 -1.87 -5.14 -1.06
C TRP A 75 -2.17 -4.11 -2.15
N LEU A 76 -1.32 -4.05 -3.18
CA LEU A 76 -1.49 -3.13 -4.31
C LEU A 76 -2.80 -3.41 -5.06
N ARG A 77 -3.11 -4.69 -5.32
CA ARG A 77 -4.36 -5.13 -5.95
C ARG A 77 -5.59 -4.68 -5.14
N MET A 78 -5.54 -4.82 -3.81
CA MET A 78 -6.62 -4.41 -2.91
C MET A 78 -6.79 -2.89 -2.80
N ARG A 79 -5.73 -2.12 -3.07
CA ARG A 79 -5.77 -0.65 -3.08
C ARG A 79 -6.33 -0.07 -4.37
N LYS A 80 -6.14 -0.74 -5.50
CA LYS A 80 -6.54 -0.25 -6.83
C LYS A 80 -7.97 0.34 -6.89
N PRO A 81 -9.04 -0.34 -6.42
CA PRO A 81 -10.40 0.20 -6.46
C PRO A 81 -10.68 1.31 -5.43
N LYS A 82 -9.74 1.59 -4.51
CA LYS A 82 -9.95 2.49 -3.35
C LYS A 82 -9.20 3.81 -3.44
N VAL A 83 -8.34 3.96 -4.44
CA VAL A 83 -7.50 5.15 -4.59
C VAL A 83 -7.57 5.70 -6.00
N LYS A 84 -7.27 7.00 -6.16
CA LYS A 84 -7.15 7.64 -7.48
C LYS A 84 -5.98 7.00 -8.24
N GLU A 85 -6.07 7.00 -9.58
CA GLU A 85 -5.05 6.42 -10.45
C GLU A 85 -3.64 6.99 -10.19
N SER A 86 -3.53 8.30 -10.00
CA SER A 86 -2.26 8.95 -9.66
C SER A 86 -1.63 8.42 -8.36
N THR A 87 -2.45 8.10 -7.36
CA THR A 87 -2.01 7.50 -6.09
C THR A 87 -1.59 6.04 -6.30
N TYR A 88 -2.35 5.29 -7.12
CA TYR A 88 -2.01 3.92 -7.47
C TYR A 88 -0.66 3.83 -8.17
N ILE A 89 -0.40 4.72 -9.15
CA ILE A 89 0.89 4.81 -9.86
C ILE A 89 2.04 5.10 -8.90
N LYS A 90 1.85 5.99 -7.92
CA LYS A 90 2.85 6.26 -6.87
C LYS A 90 3.15 5.02 -6.04
N TYR A 91 2.12 4.28 -5.61
CA TYR A 91 2.29 3.03 -4.84
C TYR A 91 3.01 1.96 -5.66
N ASP A 92 2.59 1.75 -6.91
CA ASP A 92 3.23 0.80 -7.82
C ASP A 92 4.70 1.15 -8.08
N THR A 93 5.01 2.43 -8.26
CA THR A 93 6.38 2.92 -8.45
C THR A 93 7.24 2.66 -7.21
N ALA A 94 6.75 2.99 -6.01
CA ALA A 94 7.45 2.72 -4.75
C ALA A 94 7.72 1.22 -4.55
N LEU A 95 6.73 0.39 -4.89
CA LEU A 95 6.85 -1.06 -4.81
C LEU A 95 7.88 -1.62 -5.79
N ARG A 96 7.79 -1.25 -7.07
CA ARG A 96 8.63 -1.83 -8.12
C ARG A 96 10.06 -1.33 -8.05
N LYS A 97 10.27 -0.04 -7.76
CA LYS A 97 11.61 0.56 -7.78
C LYS A 97 12.39 0.34 -6.49
N HIS A 98 11.70 0.36 -5.34
CA HIS A 98 12.40 0.41 -4.05
C HIS A 98 12.11 -0.79 -3.16
N ILE A 99 10.83 -1.12 -2.89
CA ILE A 99 10.48 -2.10 -1.85
C ILE A 99 10.75 -3.54 -2.32
N LYS A 100 10.25 -3.93 -3.49
CA LYS A 100 10.37 -5.32 -3.97
C LYS A 100 11.79 -5.76 -4.28
N PRO A 101 12.65 -4.95 -4.92
CA PRO A 101 14.02 -5.37 -5.21
C PRO A 101 14.81 -5.72 -3.94
N LYS A 102 14.61 -4.95 -2.87
CA LYS A 102 15.37 -5.06 -1.61
C LYS A 102 14.71 -5.99 -0.58
N LEU A 103 13.41 -5.84 -0.35
CA LEU A 103 12.68 -6.56 0.69
C LEU A 103 11.80 -7.70 0.16
N GLY A 104 11.49 -7.75 -1.13
CA GLY A 104 10.55 -8.71 -1.71
C GLY A 104 10.96 -10.18 -1.52
N GLY A 105 12.25 -10.47 -1.43
CA GLY A 105 12.82 -11.79 -1.18
C GLY A 105 12.70 -12.28 0.28
N CYS A 106 12.44 -11.39 1.23
CA CYS A 106 12.39 -11.72 2.64
C CYS A 106 11.12 -12.51 3.00
N PHE A 107 11.22 -13.33 4.06
CA PHE A 107 10.03 -13.91 4.67
C PHE A 107 9.46 -12.92 5.68
N PRO A 108 8.13 -12.67 5.70
CA PRO A 108 7.51 -11.68 6.58
C PRO A 108 7.84 -11.86 8.07
N MET A 109 7.93 -13.11 8.54
CA MET A 109 8.27 -13.41 9.94
C MET A 109 9.74 -13.16 10.28
N GLY A 110 10.61 -12.99 9.30
CA GLY A 110 12.02 -12.64 9.48
C GLY A 110 12.30 -11.14 9.37
N MET A 111 11.28 -10.33 9.14
CA MET A 111 11.46 -8.88 9.06
C MET A 111 11.61 -8.28 10.45
N THR A 112 12.60 -7.43 10.62
CA THR A 112 12.94 -6.76 11.89
C THR A 112 13.03 -5.25 11.69
N THR A 113 12.96 -4.50 12.77
CA THR A 113 13.20 -3.04 12.74
C THR A 113 14.57 -2.73 12.13
N GLY A 114 15.64 -3.46 12.54
CA GLY A 114 16.99 -3.26 11.99
C GLY A 114 17.03 -3.43 10.44
N LEU A 115 16.36 -4.47 9.90
CA LEU A 115 16.28 -4.63 8.44
C LEU A 115 15.60 -3.45 7.73
N ILE A 116 14.62 -2.81 8.40
CA ILE A 116 13.94 -1.62 7.84
C ILE A 116 14.83 -0.37 8.00
N ASP A 117 15.60 -0.28 9.07
CA ASP A 117 16.57 0.79 9.25
C ASP A 117 17.70 0.69 8.19
N ASP A 118 18.27 -0.50 7.97
CA ASP A 118 19.25 -0.76 6.90
C ASP A 118 18.67 -0.40 5.51
N PHE A 119 17.43 -0.79 5.24
CA PHE A 119 16.74 -0.42 4.00
C PHE A 119 16.56 1.10 3.86
N THR A 120 16.29 1.79 4.96
CA THR A 120 16.14 3.25 4.97
C THR A 120 17.47 3.95 4.69
N GLU A 121 18.55 3.47 5.29
CA GLU A 121 19.91 3.99 5.07
C GLU A 121 20.35 3.77 3.62
N GLU A 122 20.08 2.59 3.06
CA GLU A 122 20.39 2.28 1.65
C GLU A 122 19.65 3.24 0.70
N LEU A 123 18.36 3.54 0.94
CA LEU A 123 17.60 4.51 0.13
C LEU A 123 18.16 5.94 0.23
N LEU A 124 18.67 6.32 1.41
CA LEU A 124 19.21 7.68 1.63
C LEU A 124 20.59 7.85 1.07
N PHE A 125 21.49 6.87 1.24
CA PHE A 125 22.93 7.02 1.00
C PHE A 125 23.41 6.32 -0.27
N GLU A 126 22.82 5.18 -0.65
CA GLU A 126 23.19 4.47 -1.87
C GLU A 126 22.35 4.91 -3.06
N ASP A 127 21.03 5.00 -2.88
CA ASP A 127 20.10 5.46 -3.92
C ASP A 127 20.00 6.99 -3.97
N GLU A 128 20.64 7.71 -3.04
CA GLU A 128 20.69 9.19 -2.93
C GLU A 128 19.30 9.85 -2.98
N LEU A 129 18.27 9.18 -2.43
CA LEU A 129 16.91 9.70 -2.46
C LEU A 129 16.71 10.82 -1.45
N ALA A 130 15.96 11.84 -1.84
CA ALA A 130 15.58 12.90 -0.92
C ALA A 130 14.80 12.33 0.29
N PRO A 131 15.05 12.82 1.53
CA PRO A 131 14.37 12.34 2.74
C PRO A 131 12.85 12.31 2.64
N LYS A 132 12.24 13.24 1.88
CA LYS A 132 10.80 13.25 1.61
C LYS A 132 10.37 12.04 0.77
N THR A 133 11.14 11.65 -0.24
CA THR A 133 10.85 10.48 -1.08
C THR A 133 10.96 9.20 -0.25
N VAL A 134 12.01 9.08 0.56
CA VAL A 134 12.21 7.93 1.47
C VAL A 134 11.04 7.83 2.46
N HIS A 135 10.64 8.95 3.06
CA HIS A 135 9.46 9.00 3.93
C HIS A 135 8.20 8.44 3.22
N ASP A 136 7.94 8.86 1.98
CA ASP A 136 6.77 8.41 1.23
C ASP A 136 6.84 6.90 0.90
N VAL A 137 8.02 6.37 0.58
CA VAL A 137 8.26 4.93 0.40
C VAL A 137 7.98 4.15 1.69
N LEU A 138 8.47 4.65 2.83
CA LEU A 138 8.26 4.03 4.14
C LEU A 138 6.78 4.05 4.57
N VAL A 139 6.01 5.08 4.23
CA VAL A 139 4.56 5.12 4.45
C VAL A 139 3.85 4.00 3.68
N VAL A 140 4.25 3.75 2.44
CA VAL A 140 3.74 2.63 1.65
C VAL A 140 4.12 1.30 2.28
N LEU A 141 5.39 1.13 2.66
CA LEU A 141 5.91 -0.07 3.34
C LEU A 141 5.14 -0.35 4.63
N HIS A 142 4.91 0.65 5.47
CA HIS A 142 4.10 0.53 6.68
C HIS A 142 2.69 -0.01 6.38
N GLY A 143 2.04 0.52 5.36
CA GLY A 143 0.73 0.04 4.92
C GLY A 143 0.74 -1.42 4.51
N ILE A 144 1.80 -1.89 3.84
CA ILE A 144 1.98 -3.28 3.43
C ILE A 144 2.26 -4.18 4.63
N LEU A 145 3.14 -3.77 5.55
CA LEU A 145 3.43 -4.53 6.77
C LEU A 145 2.18 -4.71 7.63
N LYS A 146 1.40 -3.65 7.82
CA LYS A 146 0.11 -3.71 8.51
C LYS A 146 -0.89 -4.67 7.83
N TYR A 147 -0.94 -4.67 6.50
CA TYR A 147 -1.74 -5.62 5.74
C TYR A 147 -1.20 -7.05 5.88
N THR A 148 0.11 -7.24 5.76
CA THR A 148 0.77 -8.53 5.92
C THR A 148 0.50 -9.15 7.28
N ALA A 149 0.55 -8.35 8.35
CA ALA A 149 0.27 -8.79 9.72
C ALA A 149 -1.10 -9.46 9.87
N THR A 150 -2.10 -9.08 9.06
CA THR A 150 -3.45 -9.70 9.11
C THR A 150 -3.46 -11.18 8.71
N PHE A 151 -2.41 -11.67 8.04
CA PHE A 151 -2.30 -13.07 7.63
C PHE A 151 -1.67 -13.97 8.71
N PHE A 152 -1.14 -13.40 9.79
CA PHE A 152 -0.42 -14.14 10.84
C PHE A 152 -1.19 -14.16 12.15
N THR A 153 -1.87 -15.27 12.45
CA THR A 153 -2.67 -15.44 13.68
C THR A 153 -1.86 -15.65 14.95
N GLY A 154 -0.61 -16.09 14.81
CA GLY A 154 0.31 -16.34 15.92
C GLY A 154 1.12 -15.12 16.36
N GLY A 155 0.83 -13.95 15.80
CA GLY A 155 1.58 -12.72 15.98
C GLY A 155 2.47 -12.43 14.76
N PHE A 156 2.65 -11.17 14.48
CA PHE A 156 3.59 -10.63 13.50
C PHE A 156 4.65 -9.82 14.24
N PRO A 157 5.90 -9.82 13.81
CA PRO A 157 6.93 -9.02 14.48
C PRO A 157 6.49 -7.55 14.67
N ALA A 158 6.72 -7.01 15.85
CA ALA A 158 6.56 -5.61 16.09
C ALA A 158 7.70 -4.87 15.37
N ILE A 159 7.37 -4.18 14.29
CA ILE A 159 8.34 -3.45 13.46
C ILE A 159 8.05 -1.96 13.64
N GLU A 160 9.01 -1.27 14.20
CA GLU A 160 9.00 0.20 14.28
C GLU A 160 9.67 0.76 13.03
N ILE A 161 9.11 1.85 12.50
CA ILE A 161 9.65 2.53 11.32
C ILE A 161 10.09 3.92 11.73
N ASN A 162 11.39 4.17 11.60
CA ASN A 162 12.00 5.46 11.85
C ASN A 162 11.93 6.30 10.56
N TYR A 163 11.05 7.31 10.57
CA TYR A 163 10.88 8.17 9.40
C TYR A 163 11.94 9.26 9.36
N PRO A 164 12.68 9.42 8.24
CA PRO A 164 13.61 10.53 8.08
C PRO A 164 12.85 11.87 8.10
N LYS A 165 13.42 12.85 8.79
CA LYS A 165 12.85 14.20 8.84
C LYS A 165 13.27 14.95 7.57
N PRO A 166 12.31 15.37 6.71
CA PRO A 166 12.65 16.23 5.58
C PRO A 166 13.13 17.59 6.10
N GLY A 167 14.24 18.07 5.58
CA GLY A 167 14.68 19.42 5.85
C GLY A 167 13.64 20.45 5.39
N LYS A 168 13.45 21.51 6.13
CA LYS A 168 12.62 22.65 5.71
C LYS A 168 13.35 23.32 4.53
N LYS A 169 12.78 23.21 3.34
CA LYS A 169 13.25 23.95 2.18
C LYS A 169 12.39 25.22 2.05
N GLU A 170 13.02 26.37 2.20
CA GLU A 170 12.31 27.62 1.92
C GLU A 170 11.97 27.70 0.44
N MET A 171 10.73 28.05 0.16
CA MET A 171 10.25 28.23 -1.20
C MET A 171 10.73 29.61 -1.70
N ARG A 172 11.45 29.62 -2.82
CA ARG A 172 11.81 30.87 -3.47
C ARG A 172 10.54 31.54 -3.99
N VAL A 173 10.35 32.80 -3.65
CA VAL A 173 9.31 33.66 -4.16
C VAL A 173 9.92 34.60 -5.20
N LEU A 174 9.19 34.90 -6.28
CA LEU A 174 9.62 35.87 -7.29
C LEU A 174 9.70 37.28 -6.68
N SER A 175 10.77 38.01 -6.99
CA SER A 175 10.82 39.43 -6.68
C SER A 175 9.81 40.22 -7.54
N ARG A 176 9.49 41.45 -7.14
CA ARG A 176 8.61 42.30 -7.95
C ARG A 176 9.12 42.53 -9.36
N GLU A 177 10.42 42.70 -9.52
CA GLU A 177 11.06 42.90 -10.83
C GLU A 177 10.99 41.62 -11.67
N GLU A 178 11.24 40.46 -11.08
CA GLU A 178 11.11 39.16 -11.75
C GLU A 178 9.65 38.94 -12.17
N GLN A 179 8.69 39.26 -11.30
CA GLN A 179 7.26 39.15 -11.61
C GLN A 179 6.86 40.06 -12.78
N THR A 180 7.32 41.30 -12.78
CA THR A 180 7.00 42.26 -13.87
C THR A 180 7.56 41.78 -15.21
N ARG A 181 8.82 41.34 -15.25
CA ARG A 181 9.43 40.76 -16.46
C ARG A 181 8.70 39.51 -16.93
N PHE A 182 8.33 38.66 -16.00
CA PHE A 182 7.60 37.42 -16.31
C PHE A 182 6.22 37.71 -16.89
N VAL A 183 5.46 38.65 -16.29
CA VAL A 183 4.15 39.06 -16.79
C VAL A 183 4.29 39.69 -18.20
N SER A 184 5.28 40.57 -18.42
CA SER A 184 5.53 41.15 -19.74
C SER A 184 5.81 40.07 -20.80
N TYR A 185 6.63 39.06 -20.47
CA TYR A 185 6.89 37.93 -21.37
C TYR A 185 5.62 37.10 -21.66
N LEU A 186 4.75 36.90 -20.66
CA LEU A 186 3.48 36.17 -20.86
C LEU A 186 2.51 36.91 -21.73
N LEU A 187 2.50 38.26 -21.67
CA LEU A 187 1.64 39.10 -22.47
C LEU A 187 2.12 39.27 -23.92
N ASP A 188 3.43 39.09 -24.15
CA ASP A 188 4.03 39.12 -25.47
C ASP A 188 3.74 37.81 -26.21
N ASP A 189 3.07 37.88 -27.39
CA ASP A 189 2.65 36.74 -28.21
C ASP A 189 1.87 35.68 -27.40
N MET A 190 0.70 36.07 -26.90
CA MET A 190 -0.15 35.28 -26.00
C MET A 190 -0.68 34.02 -26.66
N ASP A 191 -0.31 32.84 -26.12
CA ASP A 191 -0.89 31.54 -26.45
C ASP A 191 -1.75 30.97 -25.29
N THR A 192 -2.39 29.86 -25.52
CA THR A 192 -3.24 29.19 -24.51
C THR A 192 -2.44 28.79 -23.25
N CYS A 193 -1.17 28.39 -23.41
CA CYS A 193 -0.31 28.01 -22.28
C CYS A 193 0.07 29.23 -21.45
N LYS A 194 0.53 30.32 -22.11
CA LYS A 194 0.85 31.60 -21.47
C LYS A 194 -0.37 32.18 -20.76
N PHE A 195 -1.56 32.13 -21.39
CA PHE A 195 -2.81 32.53 -20.76
C PHE A 195 -3.10 31.72 -19.50
N GLY A 196 -2.94 30.38 -19.53
CA GLY A 196 -3.13 29.52 -18.37
C GLY A 196 -2.17 29.84 -17.23
N VAL A 197 -0.88 30.12 -17.53
CA VAL A 197 0.11 30.53 -16.53
C VAL A 197 -0.27 31.88 -15.92
N LEU A 198 -0.66 32.85 -16.75
CA LEU A 198 -1.09 34.18 -16.30
C LEU A 198 -2.32 34.08 -15.38
N LEU A 199 -3.33 33.31 -15.79
CA LEU A 199 -4.52 33.06 -14.99
C LEU A 199 -4.17 32.44 -13.62
N THR A 200 -3.25 31.45 -13.60
CA THR A 200 -2.79 30.85 -12.37
C THR A 200 -2.05 31.85 -11.48
N LEU A 201 -1.23 32.70 -12.08
CA LEU A 201 -0.48 33.73 -11.35
C LEU A 201 -1.40 34.71 -10.61
N PHE A 202 -2.50 35.13 -11.23
CA PHE A 202 -3.44 36.11 -10.67
C PHE A 202 -4.51 35.50 -9.77
N THR A 203 -4.92 34.25 -10.03
CA THR A 203 -6.01 33.61 -9.27
C THR A 203 -5.54 32.63 -8.20
N GLY A 204 -4.31 32.13 -8.30
CA GLY A 204 -3.79 31.11 -7.39
C GLY A 204 -4.40 29.71 -7.58
N VAL A 205 -5.17 29.45 -8.66
CA VAL A 205 -5.72 28.13 -8.95
C VAL A 205 -4.60 27.12 -9.18
N ARG A 206 -4.82 25.87 -8.72
CA ARG A 206 -3.85 24.80 -8.95
C ARG A 206 -3.86 24.37 -10.41
N ILE A 207 -2.72 23.89 -10.90
CA ILE A 207 -2.57 23.43 -12.29
C ILE A 207 -3.63 22.38 -12.68
N GLY A 208 -3.99 21.47 -11.76
CA GLY A 208 -5.03 20.47 -12.04
C GLY A 208 -6.45 21.08 -12.13
N GLU A 209 -6.72 22.15 -11.41
CA GLU A 209 -7.98 22.91 -11.48
C GLU A 209 -8.03 23.73 -12.76
N LEU A 210 -6.89 24.35 -13.12
CA LEU A 210 -6.74 25.07 -14.39
C LEU A 210 -7.01 24.17 -15.60
N CYS A 211 -6.40 22.99 -15.65
CA CYS A 211 -6.58 22.03 -16.75
C CYS A 211 -8.01 21.46 -16.83
N ALA A 212 -8.76 21.50 -15.75
CA ALA A 212 -10.16 21.08 -15.70
C ALA A 212 -11.16 22.21 -15.93
N LEU A 213 -10.69 23.46 -16.09
CA LEU A 213 -11.54 24.63 -16.25
C LEU A 213 -12.27 24.58 -17.61
N GLN A 214 -13.56 24.81 -17.58
CA GLN A 214 -14.43 24.88 -18.76
C GLN A 214 -15.11 26.26 -18.86
N TRP A 215 -15.48 26.69 -20.06
CA TRP A 215 -16.15 27.96 -20.28
C TRP A 215 -17.43 28.13 -19.45
N GLY A 216 -18.16 27.03 -19.21
CA GLY A 216 -19.34 27.05 -18.36
C GLY A 216 -19.08 27.34 -16.86
N ASN A 217 -17.81 27.28 -16.43
CA ASN A 217 -17.41 27.61 -15.06
C ASN A 217 -16.96 29.07 -14.89
N ILE A 218 -16.96 29.85 -15.98
CA ILE A 218 -16.48 31.24 -15.97
C ILE A 218 -17.70 32.17 -16.10
N SER A 219 -17.88 33.02 -15.11
CA SER A 219 -18.88 34.09 -15.17
C SER A 219 -18.19 35.41 -15.51
N LEU A 220 -18.44 35.94 -16.71
CA LEU A 220 -18.00 37.27 -17.13
C LEU A 220 -19.08 38.26 -16.69
N LYS A 221 -19.02 38.73 -15.45
CA LYS A 221 -19.84 39.82 -14.94
C LYS A 221 -19.02 41.09 -14.81
#